data_c0c0f186232ea0b6a3df29d1faf0204c
#
_entry.id   c0c0f186232ea0b6a3df29d1faf0204c
#
_cell.length_a   1.000
_cell.length_b   1.000
_cell.length_c   1.000
_cell.angle_alpha   90.00
_cell.angle_beta   90.00
_cell.angle_gamma   90.00
#
_symmetry.space_group_name_H-M   'P 1'
#
loop_
_entity.id
_entity.type
_entity.pdbx_description
1 polymer ?
#
loop_
_entity_poly.entity_id
_entity_poly.type
_entity_poly.pdbx_seq_one_letter_code
_entity_poly.pdbx_strand_id
1 'polypeptide(L)'
;SGPVGGTSITIDRHSTAKMLGFDDVVENSLDATSTRDFVAEYVAMISILMTNLSRISEDFIIWSTSEFSFIELSDEFTSPSSVMPQKKNPDILELTRGKTAEVIGNLTAILTTIKGLASGYGRDLQQIKSSIWSTSKISISALLIIKSIVLTMKVNEKQMKKVTESSNLIALDIAEKLVKEGIPFRVTHKISGVLVQLAHNSKKPISKLTTLEIKKSVDGTKVDPKIVSKIISTTTVVSSLKDRQSFGSSGYAEQKRMISDRTQKINIWRSDMSKRENKIKSSTNELQKLVDEIIQ
;
A
#
# COMPACT_ATOMS: atom_id res chain seq x y z
N SER A 1 6.81 23.80 -26.80
CA SER A 1 7.62 25.02 -26.67
C SER A 1 8.13 25.48 -28.03
N GLY A 2 8.74 26.63 -28.11
CA GLY A 2 9.49 27.13 -29.27
C GLY A 2 10.96 27.28 -28.88
N PRO A 3 11.72 28.19 -29.58
CA PRO A 3 13.05 28.56 -29.15
C PRO A 3 13.06 29.12 -27.73
N VAL A 4 14.16 28.91 -26.99
CA VAL A 4 14.28 29.22 -25.56
C VAL A 4 13.83 30.64 -25.20
N GLY A 5 14.22 31.62 -25.97
CA GLY A 5 13.85 33.04 -25.80
C GLY A 5 12.66 33.51 -26.64
N GLY A 6 11.91 32.60 -27.24
CA GLY A 6 10.88 32.93 -28.22
C GLY A 6 11.49 33.21 -29.63
N THR A 7 10.68 33.70 -30.54
CA THR A 7 11.07 33.97 -31.93
C THR A 7 10.28 35.15 -32.50
N SER A 8 10.89 35.87 -33.44
CA SER A 8 10.21 36.89 -34.23
C SER A 8 9.38 36.32 -35.39
N ILE A 9 9.55 35.04 -35.68
CA ILE A 9 8.76 34.33 -36.69
C ILE A 9 7.44 33.89 -36.06
N THR A 10 6.32 34.18 -36.71
CA THR A 10 5.00 33.78 -36.23
C THR A 10 4.85 32.24 -36.29
N ILE A 11 4.81 31.60 -35.16
CA ILE A 11 4.52 30.16 -35.01
C ILE A 11 3.26 29.97 -34.16
N ASP A 12 2.41 29.05 -34.59
CA ASP A 12 1.20 28.72 -33.83
C ASP A 12 1.42 27.47 -32.94
N ARG A 13 1.80 27.73 -31.69
CA ARG A 13 2.00 26.65 -30.69
C ARG A 13 0.69 26.00 -30.26
N HIS A 14 -0.43 26.74 -30.31
CA HIS A 14 -1.74 26.19 -29.91
C HIS A 14 -2.23 25.18 -30.96
N SER A 15 -2.08 25.45 -32.25
CA SER A 15 -2.33 24.48 -33.32
C SER A 15 -1.50 23.20 -33.13
N THR A 16 -0.20 23.33 -32.85
CA THR A 16 0.67 22.18 -32.59
C THR A 16 0.21 21.38 -31.36
N ALA A 17 -0.12 22.05 -30.26
CA ALA A 17 -0.64 21.40 -29.08
C ALA A 17 -1.94 20.63 -29.36
N LYS A 18 -2.86 21.24 -30.09
CA LYS A 18 -4.14 20.63 -30.51
C LYS A 18 -3.90 19.39 -31.39
N MET A 19 -3.03 19.48 -32.41
CA MET A 19 -2.72 18.33 -33.26
C MET A 19 -2.06 17.18 -32.53
N LEU A 20 -1.29 17.46 -31.47
CA LEU A 20 -0.67 16.44 -30.61
C LEU A 20 -1.58 15.95 -29.49
N GLY A 21 -2.79 16.49 -29.36
CA GLY A 21 -3.75 16.09 -28.35
C GLY A 21 -3.49 16.65 -26.93
N PHE A 22 -2.64 17.69 -26.82
CA PHE A 22 -2.45 18.41 -25.55
C PHE A 22 -3.63 19.36 -25.30
N ASP A 23 -3.90 19.63 -24.01
CA ASP A 23 -5.00 20.50 -23.62
C ASP A 23 -4.62 21.98 -23.72
N ASP A 24 -3.32 22.29 -23.53
CA ASP A 24 -2.82 23.66 -23.56
C ASP A 24 -1.31 23.71 -23.87
N VAL A 25 -0.73 24.92 -23.86
CA VAL A 25 0.70 25.19 -24.02
C VAL A 25 1.29 25.80 -22.74
N VAL A 26 2.58 25.54 -22.49
CA VAL A 26 3.32 26.26 -21.45
C VAL A 26 3.48 27.73 -21.85
N GLU A 27 3.05 28.68 -21.04
CA GLU A 27 3.01 30.10 -21.36
C GLU A 27 4.39 30.66 -21.65
N ASN A 28 5.36 30.39 -20.79
CA ASN A 28 6.72 30.92 -20.91
C ASN A 28 7.63 29.93 -21.63
N SER A 29 8.24 30.34 -22.75
CA SER A 29 9.11 29.48 -23.57
C SER A 29 10.42 29.10 -22.85
N LEU A 30 10.94 29.96 -21.96
CA LEU A 30 12.12 29.69 -21.17
C LEU A 30 11.83 28.59 -20.14
N ASP A 31 10.70 28.69 -19.44
CA ASP A 31 10.22 27.67 -18.48
C ASP A 31 9.95 26.34 -19.19
N ALA A 32 9.26 26.37 -20.34
CA ALA A 32 8.98 25.18 -21.15
C ALA A 32 10.25 24.41 -21.56
N THR A 33 11.39 25.09 -21.65
CA THR A 33 12.68 24.50 -22.01
C THR A 33 13.43 24.00 -20.77
N SER A 34 13.34 24.71 -19.66
CA SER A 34 14.14 24.46 -18.44
C SER A 34 13.48 23.50 -17.46
N THR A 35 12.15 23.56 -17.30
CA THR A 35 11.46 22.80 -16.25
C THR A 35 11.49 21.29 -16.47
N ARG A 36 11.64 20.56 -15.37
CA ARG A 36 11.52 19.10 -15.29
C ARG A 36 10.70 18.68 -14.06
N ASP A 37 9.85 19.55 -13.58
CA ASP A 37 9.01 19.34 -12.41
C ASP A 37 8.12 18.12 -12.59
N PHE A 38 7.56 17.92 -13.78
CA PHE A 38 6.75 16.75 -14.11
C PHE A 38 7.53 15.43 -13.99
N VAL A 39 8.86 15.43 -14.23
CA VAL A 39 9.72 14.26 -14.03
C VAL A 39 9.94 14.02 -12.55
N ALA A 40 10.25 15.07 -11.79
CA ALA A 40 10.46 15.00 -10.35
C ALA A 40 9.18 14.53 -9.65
N GLU A 41 8.02 15.07 -10.00
CA GLU A 41 6.71 14.67 -9.48
C GLU A 41 6.41 13.20 -9.78
N TYR A 42 6.60 12.75 -11.02
CA TYR A 42 6.41 11.36 -11.41
C TYR A 42 7.28 10.41 -10.58
N VAL A 43 8.58 10.69 -10.48
CA VAL A 43 9.51 9.82 -9.73
C VAL A 43 9.26 9.88 -8.22
N ALA A 44 8.83 11.03 -7.68
CA ALA A 44 8.41 11.15 -6.29
C ALA A 44 7.18 10.28 -5.99
N MET A 45 6.16 10.31 -6.85
CA MET A 45 4.98 9.45 -6.74
C MET A 45 5.37 7.97 -6.78
N ILE A 46 6.24 7.58 -7.72
CA ILE A 46 6.72 6.19 -7.81
C ILE A 46 7.54 5.81 -6.57
N SER A 47 8.34 6.72 -6.01
CA SER A 47 9.10 6.45 -4.78
C SER A 47 8.17 6.14 -3.59
N ILE A 48 7.06 6.86 -3.47
CA ILE A 48 6.02 6.59 -2.46
C ILE A 48 5.37 5.22 -2.72
N LEU A 49 5.02 4.92 -3.96
CA LEU A 49 4.48 3.62 -4.35
C LEU A 49 5.43 2.48 -3.97
N MET A 50 6.70 2.58 -4.36
CA MET A 50 7.72 1.56 -4.08
C MET A 50 7.97 1.40 -2.57
N THR A 51 7.91 2.47 -1.79
CA THR A 51 7.97 2.41 -0.33
C THR A 51 6.81 1.58 0.24
N ASN A 52 5.60 1.73 -0.28
CA ASN A 52 4.46 0.90 0.13
C ASN A 52 4.61 -0.56 -0.32
N LEU A 53 5.12 -0.82 -1.52
CA LEU A 53 5.42 -2.18 -1.98
C LEU A 53 6.51 -2.85 -1.14
N SER A 54 7.52 -2.10 -0.72
CA SER A 54 8.56 -2.57 0.22
C SER A 54 7.96 -3.00 1.56
N ARG A 55 7.01 -2.23 2.10
CA ARG A 55 6.31 -2.59 3.36
C ARG A 55 5.47 -3.85 3.21
N ILE A 56 4.73 -3.98 2.11
CA ILE A 56 3.96 -5.21 1.80
C ILE A 56 4.91 -6.41 1.67
N SER A 57 6.06 -6.22 1.01
CA SER A 57 7.06 -7.27 0.87
C SER A 57 7.58 -7.73 2.22
N GLU A 58 7.85 -6.81 3.15
CA GLU A 58 8.27 -7.13 4.51
C GLU A 58 7.24 -7.95 5.27
N ASP A 59 5.96 -7.53 5.22
CA ASP A 59 4.87 -8.28 5.85
C ASP A 59 4.80 -9.72 5.30
N PHE A 60 4.91 -9.91 3.98
CA PHE A 60 4.85 -11.24 3.37
C PHE A 60 6.08 -12.09 3.71
N ILE A 61 7.27 -11.49 3.81
CA ILE A 61 8.48 -12.18 4.27
C ILE A 61 8.27 -12.71 5.68
N ILE A 62 7.86 -11.85 6.61
CA ILE A 62 7.61 -12.21 8.02
C ILE A 62 6.52 -13.31 8.09
N TRP A 63 5.40 -13.13 7.37
CA TRP A 63 4.29 -14.08 7.42
C TRP A 63 4.61 -15.43 6.80
N SER A 64 5.61 -15.51 5.91
CA SER A 64 6.05 -16.76 5.29
C SER A 64 7.10 -17.51 6.10
N THR A 65 7.66 -16.92 7.17
CA THR A 65 8.64 -17.60 8.03
C THR A 65 8.01 -18.79 8.75
N SER A 66 8.85 -19.73 9.20
CA SER A 66 8.41 -20.91 9.96
C SER A 66 7.74 -20.55 11.28
N GLU A 67 8.15 -19.43 11.89
CA GLU A 67 7.61 -18.92 13.16
C GLU A 67 6.15 -18.48 13.03
N PHE A 68 5.81 -17.79 11.93
CA PHE A 68 4.45 -17.32 11.69
C PHE A 68 3.64 -18.34 10.86
N SER A 69 4.17 -18.80 9.74
CA SER A 69 3.52 -19.74 8.82
C SER A 69 2.09 -19.31 8.45
N PHE A 70 1.85 -18.00 8.28
CA PHE A 70 0.55 -17.44 7.94
C PHE A 70 0.24 -17.54 6.45
N ILE A 71 1.29 -17.50 5.62
CA ILE A 71 1.20 -17.68 4.18
C ILE A 71 2.29 -18.65 3.70
N GLU A 72 2.03 -19.29 2.57
CA GLU A 72 3.03 -20.03 1.81
C GLU A 72 3.16 -19.39 0.43
N LEU A 73 4.37 -18.99 0.08
CA LEU A 73 4.69 -18.47 -1.25
C LEU A 73 4.80 -19.60 -2.26
N SER A 74 4.40 -19.36 -3.51
CA SER A 74 4.61 -20.29 -4.61
C SER A 74 6.10 -20.48 -4.90
N ASP A 75 6.48 -21.68 -5.32
CA ASP A 75 7.87 -22.02 -5.67
C ASP A 75 8.43 -21.14 -6.78
N GLU A 76 7.58 -20.62 -7.65
CA GLU A 76 7.96 -19.67 -8.71
C GLU A 76 8.54 -18.35 -8.19
N PHE A 77 8.23 -17.98 -6.93
CA PHE A 77 8.64 -16.72 -6.30
C PHE A 77 9.57 -16.94 -5.09
N THR A 78 10.16 -18.13 -5.00
CA THR A 78 11.10 -18.47 -3.92
C THR A 78 12.30 -19.18 -4.51
N SER A 79 13.47 -19.04 -3.86
CA SER A 79 14.66 -19.80 -4.21
C SER A 79 14.91 -20.91 -3.19
N PRO A 80 15.30 -22.11 -3.63
CA PRO A 80 15.73 -23.16 -2.71
C PRO A 80 17.06 -22.76 -2.05
N SER A 81 17.28 -23.25 -0.84
CA SER A 81 18.61 -23.16 -0.23
C SER A 81 19.55 -24.18 -0.86
N SER A 82 20.81 -23.80 -1.09
CA SER A 82 21.86 -24.72 -1.56
C SER A 82 22.20 -25.81 -0.53
N VAL A 83 21.87 -25.59 0.75
CA VAL A 83 22.20 -26.48 1.86
C VAL A 83 20.98 -27.18 2.45
N MET A 84 19.85 -26.49 2.49
CA MET A 84 18.59 -26.97 3.07
C MET A 84 17.51 -27.06 1.99
N PRO A 85 17.28 -28.22 1.36
CA PRO A 85 16.37 -28.31 0.20
C PRO A 85 14.91 -27.98 0.52
N GLN A 86 14.50 -28.05 1.78
CA GLN A 86 13.15 -27.71 2.23
C GLN A 86 12.96 -26.19 2.47
N LYS A 87 14.05 -25.40 2.49
CA LYS A 87 13.98 -23.96 2.77
C LYS A 87 13.60 -23.21 1.49
N LYS A 88 12.52 -22.43 1.57
CA LYS A 88 12.08 -21.47 0.55
C LYS A 88 12.50 -20.08 0.96
N ASN A 89 13.39 -19.45 0.21
CA ASN A 89 13.80 -18.07 0.47
C ASN A 89 12.91 -17.11 -0.32
N PRO A 90 12.36 -16.06 0.29
CA PRO A 90 11.48 -15.09 -0.39
C PRO A 90 12.27 -14.02 -1.17
N ASP A 91 13.25 -14.43 -1.97
CA ASP A 91 14.24 -13.57 -2.65
C ASP A 91 13.61 -12.45 -3.44
N ILE A 92 12.53 -12.73 -4.14
CA ILE A 92 11.85 -11.74 -4.99
C ILE A 92 11.25 -10.60 -4.16
N LEU A 93 10.77 -10.91 -2.96
CA LEU A 93 10.30 -9.89 -2.00
C LEU A 93 11.48 -9.08 -1.43
N GLU A 94 12.59 -9.74 -1.13
CA GLU A 94 13.82 -9.08 -0.68
C GLU A 94 14.39 -8.16 -1.77
N LEU A 95 14.43 -8.62 -3.01
CA LEU A 95 14.83 -7.81 -4.17
C LEU A 95 13.90 -6.60 -4.37
N THR A 96 12.60 -6.76 -4.15
CA THR A 96 11.64 -5.64 -4.23
C THR A 96 11.95 -4.56 -3.17
N ARG A 97 12.29 -4.95 -1.94
CA ARG A 97 12.78 -4.02 -0.92
C ARG A 97 14.07 -3.32 -1.35
N GLY A 98 15.04 -4.08 -1.85
CA GLY A 98 16.32 -3.52 -2.32
C GLY A 98 16.15 -2.54 -3.47
N LYS A 99 15.30 -2.87 -4.46
CA LYS A 99 15.00 -2.01 -5.61
C LYS A 99 14.27 -0.71 -5.24
N THR A 100 13.57 -0.68 -4.11
CA THR A 100 12.99 0.55 -3.57
C THR A 100 14.06 1.59 -3.26
N ALA A 101 15.22 1.18 -2.73
CA ALA A 101 16.32 2.10 -2.45
C ALA A 101 16.88 2.72 -3.73
N GLU A 102 16.95 1.97 -4.83
CA GLU A 102 17.38 2.48 -6.15
C GLU A 102 16.43 3.57 -6.65
N VAL A 103 15.13 3.35 -6.53
CA VAL A 103 14.11 4.34 -6.94
C VAL A 103 14.19 5.64 -6.12
N ILE A 104 14.36 5.53 -4.82
CA ILE A 104 14.57 6.70 -3.94
C ILE A 104 15.87 7.43 -4.31
N GLY A 105 16.93 6.69 -4.59
CA GLY A 105 18.19 7.24 -5.08
C GLY A 105 18.03 7.99 -6.40
N ASN A 106 17.23 7.47 -7.33
CA ASN A 106 16.90 8.12 -8.59
C ASN A 106 16.17 9.46 -8.39
N LEU A 107 15.22 9.52 -7.44
CA LEU A 107 14.56 10.79 -7.08
C LEU A 107 15.58 11.81 -6.57
N THR A 108 16.44 11.40 -5.68
CA THR A 108 17.49 12.26 -5.12
C THR A 108 18.43 12.74 -6.22
N ALA A 109 18.84 11.87 -7.14
CA ALA A 109 19.68 12.23 -8.28
C ALA A 109 19.01 13.27 -9.19
N ILE A 110 17.72 13.10 -9.51
CA ILE A 110 16.95 14.05 -10.32
C ILE A 110 16.89 15.41 -9.63
N LEU A 111 16.46 15.46 -8.37
CA LEU A 111 16.37 16.73 -7.61
C LEU A 111 17.72 17.41 -7.47
N THR A 112 18.79 16.64 -7.28
CA THR A 112 20.16 17.17 -7.20
C THR A 112 20.64 17.72 -8.54
N THR A 113 20.25 17.08 -9.65
CA THR A 113 20.60 17.55 -10.99
C THR A 113 19.93 18.89 -11.34
N ILE A 114 18.63 19.04 -11.00
CA ILE A 114 17.88 20.26 -11.37
C ILE A 114 18.12 21.44 -10.43
N LYS A 115 18.50 21.16 -9.19
CA LYS A 115 18.64 22.17 -8.13
C LYS A 115 19.72 23.21 -8.44
N GLY A 116 20.04 23.96 -8.99
CA GLY A 116 21.16 24.93 -9.14
C GLY A 116 21.47 25.19 -10.62
N LEU A 117 20.60 24.70 -11.49
CA LEU A 117 20.67 25.07 -12.90
C LEU A 117 20.15 26.48 -13.09
N ALA A 118 20.81 27.24 -13.97
CA ALA A 118 20.31 28.52 -14.45
C ALA A 118 19.03 28.31 -15.30
N SER A 119 18.18 29.31 -15.37
CA SER A 119 17.00 29.30 -16.25
C SER A 119 17.40 29.11 -17.70
N GLY A 120 16.71 28.22 -18.42
CA GLY A 120 16.98 27.86 -19.79
C GLY A 120 17.45 26.41 -19.93
N TYR A 121 18.09 26.10 -21.06
CA TYR A 121 18.54 24.73 -21.34
C TYR A 121 19.96 24.49 -20.83
N GLY A 122 20.10 23.49 -19.94
CA GLY A 122 21.38 22.90 -19.51
C GLY A 122 21.49 21.44 -19.97
N ARG A 123 22.67 21.01 -20.44
CA ARG A 123 22.90 19.61 -20.84
C ARG A 123 22.80 18.63 -19.68
N ASP A 124 22.94 19.09 -18.45
CA ASP A 124 22.68 18.35 -17.21
C ASP A 124 21.29 17.67 -17.22
N LEU A 125 20.29 18.34 -17.81
CA LEU A 125 18.93 17.81 -17.95
C LEU A 125 18.85 16.50 -18.76
N GLN A 126 19.89 16.14 -19.49
CA GLN A 126 19.96 14.85 -20.18
C GLN A 126 20.24 13.70 -19.22
N GLN A 127 20.90 13.95 -18.10
CA GLN A 127 21.27 12.94 -17.12
C GLN A 127 20.07 12.36 -16.37
N ILE A 128 18.97 13.09 -16.25
CA ILE A 128 17.77 12.59 -15.57
C ILE A 128 17.07 11.45 -16.32
N LYS A 129 17.36 11.26 -17.62
CA LYS A 129 16.68 10.26 -18.47
C LYS A 129 16.92 8.84 -17.96
N SER A 130 18.15 8.48 -17.59
CA SER A 130 18.46 7.15 -17.07
C SER A 130 17.70 6.86 -15.78
N SER A 131 17.60 7.84 -14.88
CA SER A 131 16.89 7.72 -13.62
C SER A 131 15.38 7.50 -13.82
N ILE A 132 14.72 8.24 -14.71
CA ILE A 132 13.29 8.05 -14.96
C ILE A 132 12.99 6.70 -15.64
N TRP A 133 13.82 6.27 -16.59
CA TRP A 133 13.63 5.01 -17.28
C TRP A 133 13.87 3.81 -16.33
N SER A 134 14.94 3.86 -15.53
CA SER A 134 15.19 2.86 -14.49
C SER A 134 14.02 2.77 -13.50
N THR A 135 13.58 3.92 -12.97
CA THR A 135 12.45 4.00 -12.05
C THR A 135 11.18 3.38 -12.64
N SER A 136 10.83 3.72 -13.87
CA SER A 136 9.64 3.19 -14.56
C SER A 136 9.73 1.68 -14.73
N LYS A 137 10.87 1.16 -15.19
CA LYS A 137 11.10 -0.27 -15.38
C LYS A 137 11.00 -1.05 -14.06
N ILE A 138 11.64 -0.54 -13.01
CA ILE A 138 11.65 -1.17 -11.69
C ILE A 138 10.23 -1.22 -11.12
N SER A 139 9.50 -0.12 -11.17
CA SER A 139 8.15 -0.04 -10.59
C SER A 139 7.15 -0.94 -11.30
N ILE A 140 7.18 -1.01 -12.62
CA ILE A 140 6.33 -1.92 -13.40
C ILE A 140 6.65 -3.38 -13.03
N SER A 141 7.93 -3.75 -12.98
CA SER A 141 8.34 -5.10 -12.61
C SER A 141 7.91 -5.46 -11.18
N ALA A 142 8.09 -4.55 -10.22
CA ALA A 142 7.68 -4.76 -8.83
C ALA A 142 6.15 -4.95 -8.70
N LEU A 143 5.36 -4.14 -9.40
CA LEU A 143 3.89 -4.29 -9.42
C LEU A 143 3.44 -5.63 -10.00
N LEU A 144 4.05 -6.07 -11.10
CA LEU A 144 3.74 -7.36 -11.71
C LEU A 144 4.10 -8.52 -10.77
N ILE A 145 5.25 -8.46 -10.12
CA ILE A 145 5.71 -9.46 -9.16
C ILE A 145 4.77 -9.54 -7.95
N ILE A 146 4.49 -8.41 -7.29
CA ILE A 146 3.60 -8.39 -6.12
C ILE A 146 2.18 -8.87 -6.50
N LYS A 147 1.68 -8.46 -7.68
CA LYS A 147 0.41 -8.99 -8.20
C LYS A 147 0.43 -10.51 -8.30
N SER A 148 1.47 -11.08 -8.90
CA SER A 148 1.59 -12.53 -9.11
C SER A 148 1.70 -13.28 -7.78
N ILE A 149 2.49 -12.76 -6.84
CA ILE A 149 2.60 -13.32 -5.48
C ILE A 149 1.23 -13.35 -4.79
N VAL A 150 0.48 -12.23 -4.81
CA VAL A 150 -0.85 -12.16 -4.20
C VAL A 150 -1.83 -13.16 -4.81
N LEU A 151 -1.74 -13.41 -6.13
CA LEU A 151 -2.61 -14.34 -6.83
C LEU A 151 -2.28 -15.81 -6.58
N THR A 152 -1.04 -16.12 -6.22
CA THR A 152 -0.54 -17.50 -6.10
C THR A 152 -0.24 -17.97 -4.69
N MET A 153 -0.07 -17.03 -3.74
CA MET A 153 0.19 -17.36 -2.34
C MET A 153 -0.98 -18.12 -1.70
N LYS A 154 -0.67 -19.08 -0.85
CA LYS A 154 -1.65 -19.81 -0.05
C LYS A 154 -1.75 -19.21 1.34
N VAL A 155 -2.95 -18.92 1.79
CA VAL A 155 -3.21 -18.42 3.16
C VAL A 155 -3.46 -19.60 4.09
N ASN A 156 -2.73 -19.65 5.20
CA ASN A 156 -2.89 -20.67 6.23
C ASN A 156 -3.89 -20.20 7.32
N GLU A 157 -5.16 -20.26 7.01
CA GLU A 157 -6.24 -19.82 7.90
C GLU A 157 -6.21 -20.54 9.25
N LYS A 158 -5.86 -21.83 9.24
CA LYS A 158 -5.79 -22.64 10.49
C LYS A 158 -4.74 -22.11 11.45
N GLN A 159 -3.55 -21.76 10.92
CA GLN A 159 -2.47 -21.23 11.74
C GLN A 159 -2.81 -19.80 12.23
N MET A 160 -3.34 -18.95 11.37
CA MET A 160 -3.79 -17.61 11.77
C MET A 160 -4.83 -17.68 12.88
N LYS A 161 -5.82 -18.56 12.74
CA LYS A 161 -6.85 -18.79 13.78
C LYS A 161 -6.24 -19.29 15.08
N LYS A 162 -5.36 -20.29 15.03
CA LYS A 162 -4.68 -20.84 16.21
C LYS A 162 -3.92 -19.76 16.99
N VAL A 163 -3.14 -18.93 16.28
CA VAL A 163 -2.36 -17.85 16.91
C VAL A 163 -3.27 -16.78 17.51
N THR A 164 -4.33 -16.37 16.81
CA THR A 164 -5.27 -15.38 17.34
C THR A 164 -6.08 -15.89 18.54
N GLU A 165 -6.46 -17.16 18.56
CA GLU A 165 -7.19 -17.77 19.69
C GLU A 165 -6.30 -18.01 20.92
N SER A 166 -5.01 -18.29 20.71
CA SER A 166 -4.04 -18.47 21.82
C SER A 166 -3.54 -17.15 22.39
N SER A 167 -3.71 -16.05 21.69
CA SER A 167 -3.32 -14.72 22.13
C SER A 167 -4.44 -14.06 22.96
N ASN A 168 -4.06 -13.03 23.73
CA ASN A 168 -5.01 -12.25 24.51
C ASN A 168 -5.61 -11.07 23.71
N LEU A 169 -5.70 -11.19 22.39
CA LEU A 169 -6.19 -10.12 21.48
C LEU A 169 -7.64 -9.70 21.77
N ILE A 170 -8.45 -10.60 22.34
CA ILE A 170 -9.85 -10.32 22.72
C ILE A 170 -10.00 -9.42 23.95
N ALA A 171 -8.91 -9.06 24.63
CA ALA A 171 -8.98 -8.28 25.88
C ALA A 171 -9.64 -6.91 25.69
N LEU A 172 -9.36 -6.24 24.54
CA LEU A 172 -10.03 -4.98 24.20
C LEU A 172 -11.53 -5.18 23.97
N ASP A 173 -11.91 -6.23 23.25
CA ASP A 173 -13.32 -6.53 22.98
C ASP A 173 -14.11 -6.79 24.26
N ILE A 174 -13.46 -7.44 25.25
CA ILE A 174 -14.06 -7.64 26.59
C ILE A 174 -14.28 -6.28 27.27
N ALA A 175 -13.29 -5.38 27.25
CA ALA A 175 -13.42 -4.04 27.81
C ALA A 175 -14.55 -3.25 27.14
N GLU A 176 -14.61 -3.26 25.81
CA GLU A 176 -15.65 -2.55 25.04
C GLU A 176 -17.06 -3.12 25.32
N LYS A 177 -17.20 -4.44 25.45
CA LYS A 177 -18.48 -5.06 25.79
C LYS A 177 -18.93 -4.71 27.21
N LEU A 178 -17.99 -4.65 28.16
CA LEU A 178 -18.29 -4.18 29.51
C LEU A 178 -18.72 -2.70 29.52
N VAL A 179 -18.15 -1.85 28.65
CA VAL A 179 -18.61 -0.48 28.48
C VAL A 179 -20.05 -0.42 27.96
N LYS A 180 -20.42 -1.30 27.04
CA LYS A 180 -21.80 -1.42 26.54
C LYS A 180 -22.79 -1.85 27.64
N GLU A 181 -22.33 -2.55 28.67
CA GLU A 181 -23.12 -2.86 29.87
C GLU A 181 -23.17 -1.67 30.86
N GLY A 182 -22.69 -0.48 30.49
CA GLY A 182 -22.74 0.74 31.31
C GLY A 182 -21.59 0.89 32.30
N ILE A 183 -20.55 0.07 32.24
CA ILE A 183 -19.40 0.15 33.12
C ILE A 183 -18.40 1.19 32.58
N PRO A 184 -17.92 2.16 33.41
CA PRO A 184 -16.97 3.16 32.94
C PRO A 184 -15.70 2.55 32.34
N PHE A 185 -15.23 3.08 31.20
CA PHE A 185 -14.06 2.54 30.46
C PHE A 185 -12.82 2.34 31.34
N ARG A 186 -12.53 3.27 32.25
CA ARG A 186 -11.39 3.14 33.18
C ARG A 186 -11.45 1.88 34.05
N VAL A 187 -12.67 1.49 34.46
CA VAL A 187 -12.89 0.29 35.26
C VAL A 187 -12.75 -0.94 34.38
N THR A 188 -13.34 -0.94 33.18
CA THR A 188 -13.29 -2.07 32.25
C THR A 188 -11.87 -2.32 31.76
N HIS A 189 -11.08 -1.28 31.50
CA HIS A 189 -9.67 -1.38 31.14
C HIS A 189 -8.84 -2.03 32.26
N LYS A 190 -9.08 -1.64 33.54
CA LYS A 190 -8.43 -2.29 34.69
C LYS A 190 -8.78 -3.77 34.77
N ILE A 191 -10.06 -4.12 34.65
CA ILE A 191 -10.53 -5.51 34.67
C ILE A 191 -9.84 -6.31 33.53
N SER A 192 -9.85 -5.81 32.31
CA SER A 192 -9.22 -6.49 31.17
C SER A 192 -7.70 -6.64 31.35
N GLY A 193 -7.03 -5.65 31.92
CA GLY A 193 -5.60 -5.75 32.27
C GLY A 193 -5.31 -6.87 33.27
N VAL A 194 -6.13 -7.01 34.32
CA VAL A 194 -6.01 -8.10 35.31
C VAL A 194 -6.29 -9.45 34.66
N LEU A 195 -7.30 -9.55 33.76
CA LEU A 195 -7.58 -10.81 33.04
C LEU A 195 -6.39 -11.22 32.16
N VAL A 196 -5.75 -10.28 31.44
CA VAL A 196 -4.53 -10.55 30.65
C VAL A 196 -3.40 -11.05 31.55
N GLN A 197 -3.18 -10.40 32.70
CA GLN A 197 -2.13 -10.80 33.64
C GLN A 197 -2.36 -12.19 34.19
N LEU A 198 -3.61 -12.53 34.59
CA LEU A 198 -3.98 -13.86 35.08
C LEU A 198 -3.81 -14.93 33.99
N ALA A 199 -4.21 -14.62 32.75
CA ALA A 199 -4.05 -15.50 31.60
C ALA A 199 -2.56 -15.79 31.33
N HIS A 200 -1.73 -14.74 31.34
CA HIS A 200 -0.29 -14.86 31.17
C HIS A 200 0.36 -15.71 32.25
N ASN A 201 0.07 -15.42 33.51
CA ASN A 201 0.63 -16.17 34.68
C ASN A 201 0.22 -17.64 34.67
N SER A 202 -1.00 -17.92 34.21
CA SER A 202 -1.54 -19.29 34.12
C SER A 202 -1.19 -19.99 32.80
N LYS A 203 -0.46 -19.32 31.89
CA LYS A 203 -0.07 -19.83 30.56
C LYS A 203 -1.27 -20.38 29.77
N LYS A 204 -2.42 -19.72 29.84
CA LYS A 204 -3.65 -20.10 29.13
C LYS A 204 -4.37 -18.85 28.59
N PRO A 205 -5.17 -18.95 27.51
CA PRO A 205 -5.92 -17.82 27.00
C PRO A 205 -7.01 -17.35 27.98
N ILE A 206 -7.42 -16.09 27.87
CA ILE A 206 -8.48 -15.49 28.72
C ILE A 206 -9.75 -16.34 28.70
N SER A 207 -10.10 -16.94 27.57
CA SER A 207 -11.28 -17.83 27.44
C SER A 207 -11.26 -19.10 28.30
N LYS A 208 -10.09 -19.44 28.84
CA LYS A 208 -9.88 -20.62 29.72
C LYS A 208 -9.69 -20.26 31.20
N LEU A 209 -9.87 -18.99 31.57
CA LEU A 209 -9.82 -18.57 32.97
C LEU A 209 -10.99 -19.19 33.78
N THR A 210 -10.69 -19.62 34.99
CA THR A 210 -11.68 -20.18 35.92
C THR A 210 -12.54 -19.06 36.51
N THR A 211 -13.72 -19.45 37.05
CA THR A 211 -14.60 -18.51 37.75
C THR A 211 -13.89 -17.78 38.90
N LEU A 212 -12.96 -18.47 39.57
CA LEU A 212 -12.20 -17.91 40.70
C LEU A 212 -11.21 -16.83 40.22
N GLU A 213 -10.55 -17.06 39.09
CA GLU A 213 -9.64 -16.08 38.48
C GLU A 213 -10.42 -14.88 37.94
N ILE A 214 -11.59 -15.11 37.34
CA ILE A 214 -12.47 -14.01 36.89
C ILE A 214 -12.94 -13.15 38.05
N LYS A 215 -13.29 -13.79 39.21
CA LYS A 215 -13.61 -13.05 40.44
C LYS A 215 -12.49 -12.09 40.84
N LYS A 216 -11.23 -12.54 40.82
CA LYS A 216 -10.09 -11.69 41.16
C LYS A 216 -9.95 -10.47 40.23
N SER A 217 -10.40 -10.54 38.97
CA SER A 217 -10.30 -9.42 38.04
C SER A 217 -11.21 -8.25 38.38
N VAL A 218 -12.25 -8.47 39.15
CA VAL A 218 -13.22 -7.45 39.57
C VAL A 218 -13.02 -6.96 40.99
N ASP A 219 -12.03 -7.49 41.70
CA ASP A 219 -11.75 -7.11 43.10
C ASP A 219 -11.52 -5.57 43.19
N GLY A 220 -12.18 -4.95 44.19
CA GLY A 220 -12.18 -3.52 44.40
C GLY A 220 -13.02 -2.74 43.38
N THR A 221 -13.89 -3.41 42.61
CA THR A 221 -14.88 -2.80 41.72
C THR A 221 -16.32 -3.17 42.17
N LYS A 222 -17.33 -2.47 41.61
CA LYS A 222 -18.74 -2.81 41.81
C LYS A 222 -19.29 -3.70 40.69
N VAL A 223 -18.43 -4.34 39.88
CA VAL A 223 -18.83 -5.16 38.74
C VAL A 223 -19.10 -6.59 39.14
N ASP A 224 -20.25 -7.12 38.71
CA ASP A 224 -20.57 -8.53 38.96
C ASP A 224 -19.67 -9.45 38.12
N PRO A 225 -18.92 -10.38 38.74
CA PRO A 225 -18.10 -11.36 38.03
C PRO A 225 -18.88 -12.20 37.00
N LYS A 226 -20.18 -12.39 37.19
CA LYS A 226 -21.04 -13.14 36.26
C LYS A 226 -21.15 -12.45 34.92
N ILE A 227 -21.22 -11.11 34.89
CA ILE A 227 -21.26 -10.32 33.67
C ILE A 227 -19.95 -10.53 32.90
N VAL A 228 -18.80 -10.41 33.57
CA VAL A 228 -17.49 -10.63 32.99
C VAL A 228 -17.35 -12.06 32.42
N SER A 229 -17.77 -13.06 33.17
CA SER A 229 -17.76 -14.45 32.73
C SER A 229 -18.61 -14.69 31.50
N LYS A 230 -19.83 -14.11 31.46
CA LYS A 230 -20.71 -14.16 30.28
C LYS A 230 -20.07 -13.51 29.05
N ILE A 231 -19.47 -12.34 29.22
CA ILE A 231 -18.79 -11.63 28.13
C ILE A 231 -17.61 -12.45 27.62
N ILE A 232 -16.77 -13.00 28.48
CA ILE A 232 -15.65 -13.86 28.10
C ILE A 232 -16.14 -15.06 27.28
N SER A 233 -17.18 -15.76 27.75
CA SER A 233 -17.70 -16.96 27.08
C SER A 233 -18.29 -16.68 25.69
N THR A 234 -18.77 -15.46 25.43
CA THR A 234 -19.37 -15.03 24.14
C THR A 234 -18.39 -14.28 23.23
N THR A 235 -17.21 -13.92 23.75
CA THR A 235 -16.21 -13.19 22.97
C THR A 235 -15.24 -14.15 22.31
N THR A 236 -15.34 -14.24 21.00
CA THR A 236 -14.44 -15.00 20.11
C THR A 236 -13.80 -14.07 19.09
N VAL A 237 -12.73 -14.52 18.44
CA VAL A 237 -12.12 -13.76 17.33
C VAL A 237 -13.14 -13.42 16.23
N VAL A 238 -14.03 -14.37 15.93
CA VAL A 238 -15.09 -14.16 14.93
C VAL A 238 -16.11 -13.12 15.40
N SER A 239 -16.55 -13.17 16.67
CA SER A 239 -17.47 -12.17 17.21
C SER A 239 -16.82 -10.80 17.27
N SER A 240 -15.53 -10.72 17.66
CA SER A 240 -14.76 -9.47 17.63
C SER A 240 -14.77 -8.80 16.27
N LEU A 241 -14.46 -9.55 15.21
CA LEU A 241 -14.47 -9.01 13.85
C LEU A 241 -15.89 -8.60 13.36
N LYS A 242 -16.95 -9.31 13.81
CA LYS A 242 -18.33 -8.90 13.50
C LYS A 242 -18.74 -7.62 14.23
N ASP A 243 -18.27 -7.44 15.46
CA ASP A 243 -18.64 -6.32 16.32
C ASP A 243 -17.91 -5.00 15.93
N ARG A 244 -16.84 -5.08 15.13
CA ARG A 244 -16.07 -3.92 14.65
C ARG A 244 -16.80 -3.22 13.50
N GLN A 245 -17.54 -2.15 13.81
CA GLN A 245 -18.39 -1.43 12.85
C GLN A 245 -17.94 0.00 12.55
N SER A 246 -16.90 0.48 13.22
CA SER A 246 -16.40 1.84 12.97
C SER A 246 -15.83 1.96 11.56
N PHE A 247 -15.98 3.15 10.96
CA PHE A 247 -15.48 3.44 9.61
C PHE A 247 -13.97 3.16 9.52
N GLY A 248 -13.54 2.39 8.54
CA GLY A 248 -12.14 1.98 8.33
C GLY A 248 -11.67 0.82 9.23
N SER A 249 -12.57 0.20 10.02
CA SER A 249 -12.21 -0.92 10.90
C SER A 249 -11.93 -2.21 10.13
N SER A 250 -11.39 -3.20 10.84
CA SER A 250 -11.15 -4.56 10.31
C SER A 250 -12.40 -5.45 10.27
N GLY A 251 -13.58 -4.92 10.60
CA GLY A 251 -14.84 -5.66 10.58
C GLY A 251 -15.27 -6.07 9.18
N TYR A 252 -15.96 -7.20 9.06
CA TYR A 252 -16.35 -7.78 7.76
C TYR A 252 -17.17 -6.83 6.87
N ALA A 253 -18.12 -6.10 7.45
CA ALA A 253 -18.97 -5.17 6.71
C ALA A 253 -18.14 -4.02 6.14
N GLU A 254 -17.23 -3.49 6.94
CA GLU A 254 -16.37 -2.38 6.58
C GLU A 254 -15.31 -2.79 5.55
N GLN A 255 -14.74 -3.99 5.68
CA GLN A 255 -13.85 -4.55 4.65
C GLN A 255 -14.55 -4.69 3.30
N LYS A 256 -15.79 -5.22 3.28
CA LYS A 256 -16.57 -5.32 2.03
C LYS A 256 -16.82 -3.95 1.41
N ARG A 257 -17.20 -2.95 2.22
CA ARG A 257 -17.37 -1.57 1.77
C ARG A 257 -16.08 -1.02 1.16
N MET A 258 -14.95 -1.16 1.87
CA MET A 258 -13.64 -0.68 1.38
C MET A 258 -13.21 -1.36 0.07
N ILE A 259 -13.46 -2.66 -0.08
CA ILE A 259 -13.17 -3.39 -1.33
C ILE A 259 -14.06 -2.88 -2.46
N SER A 260 -15.36 -2.73 -2.21
CA SER A 260 -16.31 -2.20 -3.19
C SER A 260 -15.94 -0.81 -3.68
N ASP A 261 -15.65 0.11 -2.75
CA ASP A 261 -15.24 1.48 -3.08
C ASP A 261 -13.95 1.53 -3.93
N ARG A 262 -12.97 0.69 -3.58
CA ARG A 262 -11.71 0.61 -4.34
C ARG A 262 -11.90 0.01 -5.72
N THR A 263 -12.74 -1.01 -5.83
CA THR A 263 -13.08 -1.62 -7.13
C THR A 263 -13.75 -0.59 -8.04
N GLN A 264 -14.68 0.20 -7.51
CA GLN A 264 -15.33 1.26 -8.27
C GLN A 264 -14.34 2.33 -8.73
N LYS A 265 -13.45 2.80 -7.85
CA LYS A 265 -12.38 3.75 -8.20
C LYS A 265 -11.46 3.22 -9.29
N ILE A 266 -11.04 1.95 -9.20
CA ILE A 266 -10.21 1.31 -10.22
C ILE A 266 -10.92 1.29 -11.58
N ASN A 267 -12.20 1.01 -11.62
CA ASN A 267 -12.98 1.01 -12.86
C ASN A 267 -13.09 2.42 -13.48
N ILE A 268 -13.27 3.45 -12.66
CA ILE A 268 -13.24 4.86 -13.10
C ILE A 268 -11.88 5.19 -13.70
N TRP A 269 -10.79 4.90 -13.00
CA TRP A 269 -9.43 5.16 -13.49
C TRP A 269 -9.10 4.42 -14.78
N ARG A 270 -9.54 3.16 -14.92
CA ARG A 270 -9.38 2.40 -16.18
C ARG A 270 -10.11 3.08 -17.35
N SER A 271 -11.34 3.55 -17.11
CA SER A 271 -12.09 4.30 -18.11
C SER A 271 -11.38 5.57 -18.53
N ASP A 272 -10.87 6.34 -17.56
CA ASP A 272 -10.15 7.59 -17.84
C ASP A 272 -8.82 7.36 -18.56
N MET A 273 -8.07 6.31 -18.20
CA MET A 273 -6.88 5.90 -18.93
C MET A 273 -7.19 5.54 -20.38
N SER A 274 -8.22 4.74 -20.63
CA SER A 274 -8.65 4.38 -21.98
C SER A 274 -9.03 5.61 -22.82
N LYS A 275 -9.71 6.59 -22.22
CA LYS A 275 -10.04 7.85 -22.90
C LYS A 275 -8.77 8.62 -23.30
N ARG A 276 -7.79 8.71 -22.37
CA ARG A 276 -6.51 9.39 -22.65
C ARG A 276 -5.71 8.67 -23.74
N GLU A 277 -5.61 7.35 -23.68
CA GLU A 277 -4.93 6.54 -24.70
C GLU A 277 -5.58 6.71 -26.08
N ASN A 278 -6.90 6.68 -26.14
CA ASN A 278 -7.65 6.89 -27.39
C ASN A 278 -7.46 8.30 -27.93
N LYS A 279 -7.44 9.33 -27.05
CA LYS A 279 -7.15 10.72 -27.46
C LYS A 279 -5.78 10.82 -28.10
N ILE A 280 -4.73 10.30 -27.45
CA ILE A 280 -3.36 10.32 -27.96
C ILE A 280 -3.28 9.59 -29.31
N LYS A 281 -3.85 8.40 -29.40
CA LYS A 281 -3.85 7.59 -30.62
C LYS A 281 -4.58 8.29 -31.78
N SER A 282 -5.74 8.89 -31.51
CA SER A 282 -6.49 9.65 -32.51
C SER A 282 -5.69 10.86 -33.02
N SER A 283 -5.12 11.65 -32.12
CA SER A 283 -4.30 12.84 -32.49
C SER A 283 -3.04 12.44 -33.25
N THR A 284 -2.39 11.35 -32.86
CA THR A 284 -1.20 10.86 -33.59
C THR A 284 -1.56 10.42 -35.02
N ASN A 285 -2.69 9.71 -35.17
CA ASN A 285 -3.14 9.26 -36.49
C ASN A 285 -3.56 10.45 -37.39
N GLU A 286 -4.19 11.47 -36.81
CA GLU A 286 -4.58 12.67 -37.52
C GLU A 286 -3.33 13.47 -37.99
N LEU A 287 -2.35 13.63 -37.09
CA LEU A 287 -1.07 14.25 -37.43
C LEU A 287 -0.36 13.51 -38.58
N GLN A 288 -0.32 12.16 -38.52
CA GLN A 288 0.30 11.36 -39.58
C GLN A 288 -0.38 11.56 -40.93
N LYS A 289 -1.71 11.61 -40.97
CA LYS A 289 -2.45 11.92 -42.21
C LYS A 289 -2.07 13.26 -42.80
N LEU A 290 -1.99 14.31 -41.96
CA LEU A 290 -1.57 15.66 -42.42
C LEU A 290 -0.14 15.66 -42.95
N VAL A 291 0.77 14.93 -42.35
CA VAL A 291 2.15 14.75 -42.81
C VAL A 291 2.17 14.06 -44.20
N ASP A 292 1.39 12.98 -44.33
CA ASP A 292 1.32 12.23 -45.60
C ASP A 292 0.73 13.08 -46.74
N GLU A 293 -0.24 13.96 -46.45
CA GLU A 293 -0.81 14.93 -47.42
C GLU A 293 0.17 16.02 -47.86
N ILE A 294 1.11 16.44 -46.99
CA ILE A 294 2.12 17.45 -47.31
C ILE A 294 3.27 16.85 -48.13
N ILE A 295 3.56 15.56 -47.96
CA ILE A 295 4.66 14.90 -48.68
C ILE A 295 4.25 14.45 -50.08
N GLN A 296 2.97 14.31 -50.37
CA GLN A 296 2.43 14.07 -51.72
C GLN A 296 2.41 15.35 -52.54
#